data_5e77d964b90029324262be5942cebb80
#
_entry.id   5e77d964b90029324262be5942cebb80
#
_cell.length_a   1.000
_cell.length_b   1.000
_cell.length_c   1.000
_cell.angle_alpha   90.00
_cell.angle_beta   90.00
_cell.angle_gamma   90.00
#
_symmetry.space_group_name_H-M   'P 1'
#
loop_
_entity.id
_entity.type
_entity.pdbx_description
1 polymer ?
#
loop_
_entity_poly.entity_id
_entity_poly.type
_entity_poly.pdbx_seq_one_letter_code
_entity_poly.pdbx_strand_id
1 'polypeptide(L)'
;LEFLYQRITQCILSEDEISDDASSALKDIRREIKQTNISIHNKLTSVINSQNNKTMLQDALITVRNGRYCVPVKTEYRNAFPGMIHDQSSSGSTLFIEPMAVVQLNNHLKELDIKEKMEIEKILQSLSAQAASCSRELEENQKILTKLDFIFAKAKYAKEYQGTEPIFNTDGIVDIKQGRHPLLDPKKVVPIHIYIGEDFNMLLLTGPNTGGKT
;
A
#
# COMPACT_ATOMS: atom_id res chain seq x y z
N LEU A 1 1.04 -18.03 13.17
CA LEU A 1 1.13 -17.03 12.10
C LEU A 1 0.33 -17.39 10.85
N GLU A 2 0.19 -18.68 10.52
CA GLU A 2 -0.55 -19.16 9.34
C GLU A 2 -1.99 -18.64 9.31
N PHE A 3 -2.70 -18.75 10.43
CA PHE A 3 -4.08 -18.23 10.57
C PHE A 3 -4.16 -16.72 10.32
N LEU A 4 -3.20 -15.95 10.84
CA LEU A 4 -3.14 -14.51 10.63
C LEU A 4 -2.90 -14.17 9.14
N TYR A 5 -1.98 -14.89 8.49
CA TYR A 5 -1.71 -14.73 7.07
C TYR A 5 -2.95 -14.98 6.22
N GLN A 6 -3.64 -16.11 6.45
CA GLN A 6 -4.86 -16.46 5.73
C GLN A 6 -5.95 -15.41 5.95
N ARG A 7 -6.11 -14.92 7.19
CA ARG A 7 -7.11 -13.91 7.51
C ARG A 7 -6.82 -12.56 6.86
N ILE A 8 -5.57 -12.12 6.85
CA ILE A 8 -5.15 -10.88 6.15
C ILE A 8 -5.42 -11.02 4.65
N THR A 9 -4.97 -12.11 4.03
CA THR A 9 -5.14 -12.36 2.58
C THR A 9 -6.62 -12.43 2.17
N GLN A 10 -7.48 -12.97 3.04
CA GLN A 10 -8.92 -12.98 2.80
C GLN A 10 -9.55 -11.58 2.88
N CYS A 11 -9.07 -10.73 3.79
CA CYS A 11 -9.70 -9.43 4.07
C CYS A 11 -9.15 -8.31 3.20
N ILE A 12 -7.85 -8.32 2.88
CA ILE A 12 -7.15 -7.21 2.21
C ILE A 12 -6.76 -7.67 0.81
N LEU A 13 -7.31 -7.01 -0.21
CA LEU A 13 -7.00 -7.30 -1.61
C LEU A 13 -5.85 -6.43 -2.13
N SER A 14 -5.79 -5.16 -1.69
CA SER A 14 -4.74 -4.20 -2.03
C SER A 14 -4.60 -3.15 -0.92
N GLU A 15 -3.69 -2.17 -1.11
CA GLU A 15 -3.50 -1.05 -0.17
C GLU A 15 -4.80 -0.26 0.09
N ASP A 16 -5.67 -0.16 -0.90
CA ASP A 16 -6.89 0.66 -0.85
C ASP A 16 -8.18 -0.18 -0.85
N GLU A 17 -8.08 -1.52 -0.91
CA GLU A 17 -9.25 -2.36 -1.12
C GLU A 17 -9.41 -3.48 -0.10
N ILE A 18 -10.55 -3.45 0.59
CA ILE A 18 -11.00 -4.51 1.51
C ILE A 18 -12.01 -5.40 0.77
N SER A 19 -11.82 -6.71 0.88
CA SER A 19 -12.68 -7.72 0.28
C SER A 19 -14.11 -7.67 0.80
N ASP A 20 -15.08 -7.92 -0.07
CA ASP A 20 -16.48 -8.12 0.35
C ASP A 20 -16.63 -9.31 1.31
N ASP A 21 -15.77 -10.30 1.19
CA ASP A 21 -15.76 -11.50 2.04
C ASP A 21 -15.00 -11.29 3.37
N ALA A 22 -14.52 -10.07 3.63
CA ALA A 22 -13.89 -9.73 4.91
C ALA A 22 -14.88 -9.83 6.10
N SER A 23 -16.17 -9.48 5.89
CA SER A 23 -17.27 -9.80 6.82
C SER A 23 -18.58 -9.91 6.07
N SER A 24 -19.52 -10.68 6.63
CA SER A 24 -20.89 -10.76 6.12
C SER A 24 -21.59 -9.41 6.16
N ALA A 25 -21.34 -8.61 7.20
CA ALA A 25 -21.90 -7.27 7.34
C ALA A 25 -21.41 -6.33 6.23
N LEU A 26 -20.12 -6.32 5.89
CA LEU A 26 -19.60 -5.52 4.80
C LEU A 26 -20.20 -5.90 3.45
N LYS A 27 -20.30 -7.20 3.19
CA LYS A 27 -20.92 -7.74 1.97
C LYS A 27 -22.39 -7.29 1.84
N ASP A 28 -23.15 -7.36 2.92
CA ASP A 28 -24.55 -6.94 2.94
C ASP A 28 -24.69 -5.43 2.73
N ILE A 29 -23.88 -4.62 3.40
CA ILE A 29 -23.85 -3.16 3.24
C ILE A 29 -23.55 -2.80 1.76
N ARG A 30 -22.52 -3.36 1.17
CA ARG A 30 -22.15 -3.08 -0.23
C ARG A 30 -23.21 -3.52 -1.23
N ARG A 31 -23.87 -4.65 -0.95
CA ARG A 31 -25.02 -5.09 -1.75
C ARG A 31 -26.16 -4.08 -1.66
N GLU A 32 -26.46 -3.56 -0.47
CA GLU A 32 -27.50 -2.57 -0.26
C GLU A 32 -27.14 -1.21 -0.91
N ILE A 33 -25.89 -0.76 -0.83
CA ILE A 33 -25.37 0.41 -1.55
C ILE A 33 -25.65 0.25 -3.06
N LYS A 34 -25.30 -0.89 -3.64
CA LYS A 34 -25.53 -1.16 -5.06
C LYS A 34 -27.01 -1.13 -5.45
N GLN A 35 -27.86 -1.72 -4.64
CA GLN A 35 -29.31 -1.72 -4.85
C GLN A 35 -29.92 -0.31 -4.71
N THR A 36 -29.45 0.45 -3.72
CA THR A 36 -29.90 1.84 -3.50
C THR A 36 -29.49 2.74 -4.68
N ASN A 37 -28.27 2.61 -5.20
CA ASN A 37 -27.81 3.32 -6.38
C ASN A 37 -28.69 3.00 -7.61
N ILE A 38 -29.00 1.74 -7.84
CA ILE A 38 -29.90 1.33 -8.94
C ILE A 38 -31.28 1.97 -8.76
N SER A 39 -31.81 1.99 -7.55
CA SER A 39 -33.11 2.58 -7.24
C SER A 39 -33.14 4.09 -7.47
N ILE A 40 -32.07 4.79 -7.08
CA ILE A 40 -31.90 6.22 -7.33
C ILE A 40 -31.89 6.49 -8.83
N HIS A 41 -31.06 5.76 -9.58
CA HIS A 41 -30.96 5.93 -11.04
C HIS A 41 -32.32 5.68 -11.75
N ASN A 42 -33.05 4.65 -11.38
CA ASN A 42 -34.36 4.36 -11.94
C ASN A 42 -35.37 5.50 -11.66
N LYS A 43 -35.41 6.00 -10.42
CA LYS A 43 -36.28 7.12 -10.08
C LYS A 43 -35.89 8.41 -10.79
N LEU A 44 -34.59 8.73 -10.86
CA LEU A 44 -34.13 9.92 -11.57
C LEU A 44 -34.39 9.83 -13.09
N THR A 45 -34.22 8.65 -13.68
CA THR A 45 -34.56 8.42 -15.09
C THR A 45 -36.06 8.70 -15.33
N SER A 46 -36.91 8.29 -14.39
CA SER A 46 -38.36 8.62 -14.49
C SER A 46 -38.63 10.13 -14.36
N VAL A 47 -37.89 10.81 -13.46
CA VAL A 47 -37.98 12.27 -13.26
C VAL A 47 -37.55 13.00 -14.56
N ILE A 48 -36.43 12.62 -15.15
CA ILE A 48 -35.85 13.26 -16.34
C ILE A 48 -36.78 13.06 -17.55
N ASN A 49 -37.39 11.87 -17.70
CA ASN A 49 -38.24 11.53 -18.83
C ASN A 49 -39.67 12.04 -18.70
N SER A 50 -40.08 12.56 -17.54
CA SER A 50 -41.40 13.15 -17.33
C SER A 50 -41.61 14.36 -18.24
N GLN A 51 -42.72 14.39 -18.98
CA GLN A 51 -43.06 15.49 -19.88
C GLN A 51 -43.10 16.85 -19.15
N ASN A 52 -43.62 16.85 -17.93
CA ASN A 52 -43.72 18.08 -17.12
C ASN A 52 -42.34 18.62 -16.70
N ASN A 53 -41.33 17.76 -16.57
CA ASN A 53 -40.01 18.16 -16.11
C ASN A 53 -39.05 18.53 -17.26
N LYS A 54 -39.27 18.02 -18.48
CA LYS A 54 -38.37 18.23 -19.62
C LYS A 54 -38.14 19.71 -19.96
N THR A 55 -39.14 20.57 -19.80
CA THR A 55 -39.02 22.01 -20.06
C THR A 55 -38.22 22.71 -18.97
N MET A 56 -38.22 22.19 -17.73
CA MET A 56 -37.59 22.76 -16.57
C MET A 56 -36.12 22.36 -16.49
N LEU A 57 -35.73 21.22 -17.06
CA LEU A 57 -34.35 20.75 -17.02
C LEU A 57 -33.48 21.55 -18.00
N GLN A 58 -32.24 21.86 -17.58
CA GLN A 58 -31.21 22.40 -18.43
C GLN A 58 -30.70 21.34 -19.40
N ASP A 59 -30.46 20.14 -18.88
CA ASP A 59 -30.03 18.95 -19.60
C ASP A 59 -30.67 17.71 -18.98
N ALA A 60 -30.96 16.71 -19.81
CA ALA A 60 -31.58 15.43 -19.40
C ALA A 60 -30.50 14.45 -18.88
N LEU A 61 -29.75 14.83 -17.85
CA LEU A 61 -28.67 14.01 -17.28
C LEU A 61 -28.76 13.93 -15.76
N ILE A 62 -28.16 12.90 -15.19
CA ILE A 62 -27.97 12.71 -13.76
C ILE A 62 -26.56 13.16 -13.40
N THR A 63 -26.42 13.92 -12.35
CA THR A 63 -25.12 14.40 -11.83
C THR A 63 -25.01 14.15 -10.33
N VAL A 64 -23.80 14.20 -9.79
CA VAL A 64 -23.55 14.15 -8.35
C VAL A 64 -23.00 15.50 -7.89
N ARG A 65 -23.59 16.06 -6.84
CA ARG A 65 -23.12 17.28 -6.18
C ARG A 65 -23.12 17.06 -4.67
N ASN A 66 -21.99 17.35 -4.03
CA ASN A 66 -21.82 17.14 -2.59
C ASN A 66 -22.17 15.72 -2.11
N GLY A 67 -21.88 14.69 -2.94
CA GLY A 67 -22.19 13.30 -2.66
C GLY A 67 -23.69 12.94 -2.77
N ARG A 68 -24.48 13.76 -3.49
CA ARG A 68 -25.91 13.52 -3.73
C ARG A 68 -26.23 13.51 -5.20
N TYR A 69 -27.12 12.62 -5.59
CA TYR A 69 -27.62 12.55 -6.95
C TYR A 69 -28.60 13.68 -7.22
N CYS A 70 -28.31 14.51 -8.20
CA CYS A 70 -29.06 15.70 -8.58
C CYS A 70 -29.36 15.71 -10.10
N VAL A 71 -30.28 16.58 -10.49
CA VAL A 71 -30.54 16.92 -11.89
C VAL A 71 -30.32 18.41 -12.13
N PRO A 72 -29.79 18.83 -13.31
CA PRO A 72 -29.62 20.24 -13.64
C PRO A 72 -30.94 20.86 -14.06
N VAL A 73 -31.37 21.87 -13.34
CA VAL A 73 -32.63 22.61 -13.55
C VAL A 73 -32.32 24.05 -13.92
N LYS A 74 -33.03 24.64 -14.87
CA LYS A 74 -32.89 26.06 -15.21
C LYS A 74 -33.31 26.91 -14.02
N THR A 75 -32.59 27.97 -13.74
CA THR A 75 -32.81 28.82 -12.58
C THR A 75 -34.21 29.44 -12.52
N GLU A 76 -34.83 29.70 -13.68
CA GLU A 76 -36.19 30.24 -13.81
C GLU A 76 -37.28 29.31 -13.21
N TYR A 77 -37.01 27.98 -13.17
CA TYR A 77 -37.91 26.98 -12.59
C TYR A 77 -37.59 26.60 -11.12
N ARG A 78 -36.76 27.41 -10.44
CA ARG A 78 -36.36 27.15 -9.03
C ARG A 78 -37.55 26.83 -8.11
N ASN A 79 -38.64 27.58 -8.24
CA ASN A 79 -39.81 27.42 -7.35
C ASN A 79 -40.83 26.40 -7.87
N ALA A 80 -40.72 26.00 -9.13
CA ALA A 80 -41.63 25.05 -9.78
C ALA A 80 -41.14 23.60 -9.69
N PHE A 81 -39.84 23.40 -9.64
CA PHE A 81 -39.24 22.05 -9.56
C PHE A 81 -39.13 21.59 -8.10
N PRO A 82 -39.81 20.48 -7.70
CA PRO A 82 -39.82 20.03 -6.30
C PRO A 82 -38.51 19.33 -5.93
N GLY A 83 -37.70 19.94 -5.08
CA GLY A 83 -36.42 19.38 -4.66
C GLY A 83 -35.57 20.31 -3.80
N MET A 84 -34.41 19.85 -3.42
CA MET A 84 -33.43 20.58 -2.63
C MET A 84 -32.24 21.00 -3.50
N ILE A 85 -31.88 22.29 -3.44
CA ILE A 85 -30.73 22.84 -4.18
C ILE A 85 -29.46 22.48 -3.42
N HIS A 86 -28.51 21.85 -4.13
CA HIS A 86 -27.20 21.48 -3.58
C HIS A 86 -26.05 22.27 -4.16
N ASP A 87 -26.23 22.82 -5.39
CA ASP A 87 -25.18 23.58 -6.06
C ASP A 87 -25.78 24.47 -7.17
N GLN A 88 -24.98 25.39 -7.68
CA GLN A 88 -25.31 26.27 -8.78
C GLN A 88 -24.14 26.39 -9.75
N SER A 89 -24.42 26.51 -11.05
CA SER A 89 -23.37 26.75 -12.06
C SER A 89 -22.70 28.12 -11.85
N SER A 90 -21.46 28.27 -12.30
CA SER A 90 -20.71 29.53 -12.19
C SER A 90 -21.41 30.72 -12.89
N SER A 91 -22.18 30.46 -13.96
CA SER A 91 -22.99 31.48 -14.65
C SER A 91 -24.28 31.81 -13.93
N GLY A 92 -24.67 31.03 -12.91
CA GLY A 92 -25.96 31.20 -12.22
C GLY A 92 -27.18 30.69 -12.98
N SER A 93 -27.02 30.21 -14.20
CA SER A 93 -28.15 29.79 -15.08
C SER A 93 -28.70 28.43 -14.78
N THR A 94 -27.97 27.57 -14.05
CA THR A 94 -28.36 26.18 -13.73
C THR A 94 -28.25 25.92 -12.26
N LEU A 95 -29.28 25.31 -11.68
CA LEU A 95 -29.32 24.81 -10.32
C LEU A 95 -29.21 23.28 -10.34
N PHE A 96 -28.38 22.74 -9.48
CA PHE A 96 -28.29 21.29 -9.27
C PHE A 96 -29.24 20.91 -8.14
N ILE A 97 -30.38 20.35 -8.49
CA ILE A 97 -31.46 20.04 -7.58
C ILE A 97 -31.53 18.53 -7.33
N GLU A 98 -31.58 18.15 -6.08
CA GLU A 98 -31.95 16.82 -5.64
C GLU A 98 -33.47 16.71 -5.64
N PRO A 99 -34.10 15.93 -6.54
CA PRO A 99 -35.55 15.81 -6.58
C PRO A 99 -36.10 15.17 -5.29
N MET A 100 -37.23 15.65 -4.81
CA MET A 100 -37.89 15.10 -3.60
C MET A 100 -38.09 13.60 -3.66
N ALA A 101 -38.30 13.05 -4.88
CA ALA A 101 -38.46 11.61 -5.11
C ALA A 101 -37.25 10.75 -4.69
N VAL A 102 -36.06 11.32 -4.58
CA VAL A 102 -34.82 10.59 -4.26
C VAL A 102 -34.15 11.03 -2.97
N VAL A 103 -34.65 12.06 -2.27
CA VAL A 103 -34.07 12.57 -1.03
C VAL A 103 -33.87 11.47 0.01
N GLN A 104 -34.88 10.64 0.25
CA GLN A 104 -34.76 9.54 1.22
C GLN A 104 -33.73 8.50 0.81
N LEU A 105 -33.65 8.17 -0.48
CA LEU A 105 -32.68 7.22 -1.00
C LEU A 105 -31.23 7.77 -0.90
N ASN A 106 -31.03 9.05 -1.22
CA ASN A 106 -29.74 9.71 -1.04
C ASN A 106 -29.33 9.78 0.45
N ASN A 107 -30.29 10.02 1.36
CA ASN A 107 -30.00 9.95 2.78
C ASN A 107 -29.60 8.55 3.22
N HIS A 108 -30.35 7.54 2.75
CA HIS A 108 -30.04 6.13 3.04
C HIS A 108 -28.67 5.72 2.46
N LEU A 109 -28.34 6.15 1.24
CA LEU A 109 -27.02 5.91 0.67
C LEU A 109 -25.91 6.50 1.55
N LYS A 110 -26.12 7.73 2.04
CA LYS A 110 -25.15 8.37 2.94
C LYS A 110 -24.97 7.63 4.29
N GLU A 111 -26.05 7.09 4.83
CA GLU A 111 -25.99 6.24 6.02
C GLU A 111 -25.21 4.95 5.75
N LEU A 112 -25.41 4.34 4.58
CA LEU A 112 -24.70 3.13 4.18
C LEU A 112 -23.21 3.39 3.99
N ASP A 113 -22.82 4.54 3.39
CA ASP A 113 -21.41 4.94 3.25
C ASP A 113 -20.73 5.08 4.64
N ILE A 114 -21.46 5.60 5.62
CA ILE A 114 -20.95 5.70 7.00
C ILE A 114 -20.80 4.31 7.62
N LYS A 115 -21.82 3.45 7.46
CA LYS A 115 -21.78 2.07 7.97
C LYS A 115 -20.65 1.26 7.33
N GLU A 116 -20.41 1.42 6.02
CA GLU A 116 -19.31 0.78 5.34
C GLU A 116 -17.95 1.17 5.94
N LYS A 117 -17.72 2.46 6.13
CA LYS A 117 -16.49 2.97 6.75
C LYS A 117 -16.28 2.42 8.15
N MET A 118 -17.33 2.42 8.98
CA MET A 118 -17.28 1.88 10.34
C MET A 118 -16.97 0.38 10.35
N GLU A 119 -17.57 -0.39 9.45
CA GLU A 119 -17.33 -1.84 9.36
C GLU A 119 -15.90 -2.13 8.86
N ILE A 120 -15.39 -1.38 7.88
CA ILE A 120 -14.01 -1.47 7.43
C ILE A 120 -13.04 -1.18 8.59
N GLU A 121 -13.28 -0.12 9.34
CA GLU A 121 -12.45 0.23 10.50
C GLU A 121 -12.44 -0.89 11.54
N LYS A 122 -13.59 -1.48 11.83
CA LYS A 122 -13.72 -2.61 12.75
C LYS A 122 -12.95 -3.85 12.27
N ILE A 123 -13.00 -4.15 10.97
CA ILE A 123 -12.23 -5.24 10.38
C ILE A 123 -10.73 -4.98 10.55
N LEU A 124 -10.26 -3.78 10.23
CA LEU A 124 -8.85 -3.41 10.34
C LEU A 124 -8.36 -3.41 11.80
N GLN A 125 -9.18 -2.93 12.74
CA GLN A 125 -8.89 -3.01 14.17
C GLN A 125 -8.74 -4.45 14.64
N SER A 126 -9.63 -5.35 14.18
CA SER A 126 -9.57 -6.77 14.51
C SER A 126 -8.30 -7.43 13.98
N LEU A 127 -7.91 -7.14 12.71
CA LEU A 127 -6.68 -7.65 12.12
C LEU A 127 -5.44 -7.12 12.85
N SER A 128 -5.44 -5.83 13.20
CA SER A 128 -4.35 -5.21 13.97
C SER A 128 -4.19 -5.83 15.35
N ALA A 129 -5.30 -6.10 16.04
CA ALA A 129 -5.28 -6.77 17.34
C ALA A 129 -4.73 -8.22 17.23
N GLN A 130 -5.11 -8.95 16.18
CA GLN A 130 -4.56 -10.29 15.92
C GLN A 130 -3.06 -10.24 15.60
N ALA A 131 -2.61 -9.28 14.79
CA ALA A 131 -1.18 -9.07 14.50
C ALA A 131 -0.40 -8.70 15.79
N ALA A 132 -0.96 -7.84 16.62
CA ALA A 132 -0.36 -7.46 17.90
C ALA A 132 -0.22 -8.65 18.86
N SER A 133 -1.17 -9.58 18.85
CA SER A 133 -1.07 -10.80 19.67
C SER A 133 0.08 -11.74 19.25
N CYS A 134 0.56 -11.62 18.01
CA CYS A 134 1.68 -12.39 17.47
C CYS A 134 3.00 -11.58 17.39
N SER A 135 3.05 -10.41 18.04
CA SER A 135 4.21 -9.49 17.92
C SER A 135 5.53 -10.13 18.31
N ARG A 136 5.54 -10.94 19.37
CA ARG A 136 6.74 -11.63 19.86
C ARG A 136 7.31 -12.60 18.81
N GLU A 137 6.45 -13.42 18.23
CA GLU A 137 6.83 -14.39 17.19
C GLU A 137 7.32 -13.67 15.92
N LEU A 138 6.69 -12.55 15.57
CA LEU A 138 7.12 -11.73 14.44
C LEU A 138 8.49 -11.11 14.67
N GLU A 139 8.75 -10.55 15.86
CA GLU A 139 10.05 -10.00 16.22
C GLU A 139 11.15 -11.07 16.23
N GLU A 140 10.85 -12.26 16.76
CA GLU A 140 11.79 -13.38 16.82
C GLU A 140 12.13 -13.88 15.41
N ASN A 141 11.13 -14.02 14.55
CA ASN A 141 11.33 -14.37 13.14
C ASN A 141 12.16 -13.33 12.40
N GLN A 142 11.90 -12.04 12.61
CA GLN A 142 12.69 -10.97 12.02
C GLN A 142 14.17 -11.06 12.43
N LYS A 143 14.45 -11.31 13.71
CA LYS A 143 15.83 -11.46 14.21
C LYS A 143 16.53 -12.68 13.60
N ILE A 144 15.79 -13.79 13.47
CA ILE A 144 16.33 -15.03 12.86
C ILE A 144 16.60 -14.82 11.36
N LEU A 145 15.66 -14.21 10.62
CA LEU A 145 15.82 -13.91 9.20
C LEU A 145 17.01 -12.99 8.94
N THR A 146 17.17 -11.94 9.76
CA THR A 146 18.32 -11.03 9.66
C THR A 146 19.65 -11.77 9.89
N LYS A 147 19.72 -12.70 10.87
CA LYS A 147 20.91 -13.52 11.08
C LYS A 147 21.19 -14.45 9.91
N LEU A 148 20.16 -15.11 9.39
CA LEU A 148 20.30 -16.02 8.24
C LEU A 148 20.77 -15.27 7.00
N ASP A 149 20.17 -14.12 6.71
CA ASP A 149 20.57 -13.28 5.59
C ASP A 149 22.06 -12.90 5.67
N PHE A 150 22.52 -12.47 6.86
CA PHE A 150 23.93 -12.16 7.08
C PHE A 150 24.85 -13.39 6.94
N ILE A 151 24.43 -14.56 7.42
CA ILE A 151 25.18 -15.81 7.26
C ILE A 151 25.30 -16.18 5.79
N PHE A 152 24.20 -16.14 5.05
CA PHE A 152 24.19 -16.43 3.63
C PHE A 152 24.99 -15.42 2.81
N ALA A 153 24.93 -14.14 3.16
CA ALA A 153 25.74 -13.10 2.52
C ALA A 153 27.25 -13.38 2.70
N LYS A 154 27.70 -13.72 3.92
CA LYS A 154 29.08 -14.12 4.17
C LYS A 154 29.47 -15.38 3.43
N ALA A 155 28.63 -16.39 3.40
CA ALA A 155 28.89 -17.64 2.70
C ALA A 155 28.99 -17.45 1.18
N LYS A 156 28.10 -16.64 0.60
CA LYS A 156 28.12 -16.28 -0.81
C LYS A 156 29.39 -15.51 -1.15
N TYR A 157 29.75 -14.55 -0.32
CA TYR A 157 30.96 -13.76 -0.45
C TYR A 157 32.23 -14.64 -0.36
N ALA A 158 32.34 -15.51 0.64
CA ALA A 158 33.47 -16.44 0.76
C ALA A 158 33.58 -17.36 -0.48
N LYS A 159 32.45 -17.84 -1.01
CA LYS A 159 32.44 -18.69 -2.22
C LYS A 159 32.89 -17.92 -3.46
N GLU A 160 32.57 -16.66 -3.58
CA GLU A 160 32.89 -15.83 -4.76
C GLU A 160 34.39 -15.67 -4.96
N TYR A 161 35.18 -15.49 -3.89
CA TYR A 161 36.65 -15.42 -3.98
C TYR A 161 37.39 -16.53 -3.27
N GLN A 162 36.76 -17.67 -3.05
CA GLN A 162 37.38 -18.84 -2.45
C GLN A 162 38.05 -18.52 -1.10
N GLY A 163 37.38 -17.66 -0.32
CA GLY A 163 37.84 -17.26 1.00
C GLY A 163 37.73 -18.38 2.02
N THR A 164 38.59 -18.38 3.00
CA THR A 164 38.58 -19.27 4.17
C THR A 164 38.25 -18.50 5.42
N GLU A 165 37.81 -19.20 6.48
CA GLU A 165 37.53 -18.57 7.78
C GLU A 165 38.82 -18.03 8.41
N PRO A 166 38.89 -16.73 8.76
CA PRO A 166 40.07 -16.18 9.42
C PRO A 166 40.10 -16.59 10.90
N ILE A 167 41.32 -16.91 11.36
CA ILE A 167 41.60 -17.17 12.80
C ILE A 167 42.06 -15.87 13.41
N PHE A 168 41.31 -15.34 14.36
CA PHE A 168 41.69 -14.12 15.11
C PHE A 168 42.52 -14.47 16.33
N ASN A 169 43.55 -13.64 16.64
CA ASN A 169 44.38 -13.73 17.83
C ASN A 169 44.58 -12.36 18.45
N THR A 170 45.08 -12.34 19.67
CA THR A 170 45.48 -11.16 20.45
C THR A 170 46.98 -11.03 20.56
N ASP A 171 47.76 -11.89 19.96
CA ASP A 171 49.23 -12.01 20.12
C ASP A 171 49.97 -11.07 19.15
N GLY A 172 49.26 -10.29 18.36
CA GLY A 172 49.83 -9.39 17.38
C GLY A 172 50.40 -10.08 16.13
N ILE A 173 50.05 -11.34 15.92
CA ILE A 173 50.48 -12.15 14.77
C ILE A 173 49.52 -11.91 13.58
N VAL A 174 50.10 -11.61 12.41
CA VAL A 174 49.38 -11.59 11.13
C VAL A 174 50.07 -12.61 10.20
N ASP A 175 49.33 -13.62 9.75
CA ASP A 175 49.79 -14.61 8.78
C ASP A 175 48.71 -14.80 7.71
N ILE A 176 48.91 -14.22 6.54
CA ILE A 176 47.97 -14.27 5.40
C ILE A 176 48.60 -15.15 4.32
N LYS A 177 48.08 -16.38 4.18
CA LYS A 177 48.50 -17.36 3.18
C LYS A 177 47.73 -17.18 1.88
N GLN A 178 48.39 -17.01 0.77
CA GLN A 178 47.79 -16.85 -0.57
C GLN A 178 46.73 -15.73 -0.61
N GLY A 179 46.99 -14.63 0.08
CA GLY A 179 46.10 -13.47 0.10
C GLY A 179 45.85 -12.90 -1.30
N ARG A 180 44.59 -12.65 -1.60
CA ARG A 180 44.17 -12.00 -2.86
C ARG A 180 43.26 -10.84 -2.51
N HIS A 181 43.46 -9.70 -3.15
CA HIS A 181 42.59 -8.56 -2.99
C HIS A 181 41.25 -8.81 -3.68
N PRO A 182 40.09 -8.76 -2.98
CA PRO A 182 38.78 -9.16 -3.51
C PRO A 182 38.27 -8.29 -4.67
N LEU A 183 38.76 -7.05 -4.81
CA LEU A 183 38.38 -6.13 -5.89
C LEU A 183 39.25 -6.26 -7.15
N LEU A 184 40.31 -7.10 -7.13
CA LEU A 184 41.13 -7.36 -8.30
C LEU A 184 40.55 -8.52 -9.12
N ASP A 185 40.78 -8.48 -10.42
CA ASP A 185 40.36 -9.56 -11.33
C ASP A 185 40.94 -10.91 -10.84
N PRO A 186 40.07 -11.89 -10.49
CA PRO A 186 40.50 -13.20 -9.97
C PRO A 186 41.46 -13.96 -10.89
N LYS A 187 41.46 -13.67 -12.22
CA LYS A 187 42.34 -14.29 -13.24
C LYS A 187 43.70 -13.64 -13.32
N LYS A 188 43.85 -12.40 -12.80
CA LYS A 188 45.06 -11.60 -12.91
C LYS A 188 45.75 -11.36 -11.58
N VAL A 189 45.01 -11.45 -10.45
CA VAL A 189 45.56 -11.24 -9.14
C VAL A 189 46.58 -12.28 -8.79
N VAL A 190 47.76 -11.84 -8.36
CA VAL A 190 48.83 -12.71 -7.87
C VAL A 190 48.64 -12.93 -6.37
N PRO A 191 48.48 -14.17 -5.89
CA PRO A 191 48.38 -14.44 -4.47
C PRO A 191 49.70 -14.17 -3.76
N ILE A 192 49.65 -13.55 -2.61
CA ILE A 192 50.81 -13.24 -1.79
C ILE A 192 50.75 -13.99 -0.45
N HIS A 193 51.92 -14.33 0.08
CA HIS A 193 52.05 -14.74 1.47
C HIS A 193 52.74 -13.63 2.25
N ILE A 194 52.09 -13.13 3.28
CA ILE A 194 52.62 -12.05 4.13
C ILE A 194 52.39 -12.41 5.59
N TYR A 195 53.44 -12.29 6.39
CA TYR A 195 53.41 -12.57 7.83
C TYR A 195 54.25 -11.58 8.63
N ILE A 196 53.88 -11.35 9.88
CA ILE A 196 54.57 -10.49 10.83
C ILE A 196 54.10 -10.85 12.26
N GLY A 197 54.95 -10.68 13.24
CA GLY A 197 54.61 -10.81 14.67
C GLY A 197 55.19 -12.04 15.37
N GLU A 198 55.74 -13.02 14.62
CA GLU A 198 56.48 -14.16 15.18
C GLU A 198 57.99 -13.89 15.22
N ASP A 199 58.64 -13.92 14.06
CA ASP A 199 60.11 -13.80 13.95
C ASP A 199 60.57 -12.35 13.87
N PHE A 200 59.71 -11.46 13.42
CA PHE A 200 60.02 -10.03 13.23
C PHE A 200 58.79 -9.17 13.45
N ASN A 201 59.02 -7.91 13.90
CA ASN A 201 57.95 -6.95 14.19
C ASN A 201 57.89 -5.80 13.17
N MET A 202 58.71 -5.85 12.13
CA MET A 202 58.77 -4.81 11.10
C MET A 202 58.93 -5.45 9.73
N LEU A 203 58.03 -5.08 8.81
CA LEU A 203 58.08 -5.46 7.41
C LEU A 203 58.27 -4.21 6.55
N LEU A 204 59.41 -4.12 5.85
CA LEU A 204 59.74 -3.01 4.96
C LEU A 204 59.41 -3.35 3.52
N LEU A 205 58.44 -2.66 2.92
CA LEU A 205 58.06 -2.78 1.51
C LEU A 205 58.77 -1.69 0.72
N THR A 206 59.71 -2.11 -0.18
CA THR A 206 60.44 -1.21 -1.04
C THR A 206 60.03 -1.42 -2.52
N GLY A 207 60.26 -0.41 -3.32
CA GLY A 207 59.97 -0.48 -4.78
C GLY A 207 59.55 0.87 -5.38
N PRO A 208 59.46 0.97 -6.70
CA PRO A 208 58.98 2.19 -7.37
C PRO A 208 57.49 2.43 -7.09
N ASN A 209 57.08 3.68 -7.08
CA ASN A 209 55.67 4.05 -6.81
C ASN A 209 54.68 3.51 -7.89
N THR A 210 55.18 3.22 -9.08
CA THR A 210 54.43 2.62 -10.19
C THR A 210 54.08 1.14 -9.98
N GLY A 211 54.64 0.49 -8.96
CA GLY A 211 54.45 -0.95 -8.69
C GLY A 211 53.27 -1.28 -7.78
N GLY A 212 52.34 -0.35 -7.54
CA GLY A 212 51.14 -0.63 -6.71
C GLY A 212 51.45 -0.83 -5.22
N LYS A 213 52.47 -0.16 -4.71
CA LYS A 213 52.91 -0.27 -3.31
C LYS A 213 51.92 0.29 -2.29
N THR A 214 51.02 1.17 -2.70
CA THR A 214 50.02 1.88 -1.87
C THR A 214 48.65 1.29 -2.03
#